data_013c2ecca9c86bf04c4e80bc6e0a8319
#
_entry.id   013c2ecca9c86bf04c4e80bc6e0a8319
#
_cell.length_a   1.000
_cell.length_b   1.000
_cell.length_c   1.000
_cell.angle_alpha   90.00
_cell.angle_beta   90.00
_cell.angle_gamma   90.00
#
_symmetry.space_group_name_H-M   'P 1'
#
loop_
_entity.id
_entity.type
_entity.pdbx_description
1 polymer ?
#
loop_
_entity_poly.entity_id
_entity_poly.type
_entity_poly.pdbx_seq_one_letter_code
_entity_poly.pdbx_strand_id
1 'polypeptide(L)'
;MVGKSKINRSSATLVLATLLAATPSALIAQAKQQGKAAATNNTAALNAVKAALEKYKDPVAAVRDGYLSTLGCVDFPGGGSMDHGAMDYKPGAMGVHFINMALVGQKLDSTKPQVLLYEPVGDKLVLTGAEWFVPTEVSKTAPTILGHQLVGPMEGHEPVMPAGLHHWDLHVWLWKDNPNGMFSSTNSAVKCPKTGYGYSFVESAPKMVKP
;
A
#
# COMPACT_ATOMS: atom_id res chain seq x y z
N MET A 1 46.21 32.69 64.22
CA MET A 1 44.90 33.08 63.70
C MET A 1 44.29 31.84 63.05
N VAL A 2 43.32 31.24 63.68
CA VAL A 2 42.72 29.97 63.24
C VAL A 2 41.39 30.27 62.49
N GLY A 3 41.36 30.01 61.19
CA GLY A 3 40.16 30.23 60.37
C GLY A 3 39.16 29.08 60.55
N LYS A 4 37.95 29.37 60.98
CA LYS A 4 36.84 28.41 61.10
C LYS A 4 36.19 28.17 59.73
N SER A 5 36.33 26.94 59.24
CA SER A 5 35.61 26.48 58.08
C SER A 5 34.11 26.24 58.43
N LYS A 6 33.20 26.87 57.68
CA LYS A 6 31.75 26.65 57.80
C LYS A 6 31.38 25.49 56.91
N ILE A 7 30.90 24.38 57.44
CA ILE A 7 30.35 23.27 56.77
C ILE A 7 28.90 23.61 56.31
N ASN A 8 28.69 23.72 55.02
CA ASN A 8 27.39 23.97 54.42
C ASN A 8 26.67 22.62 54.28
N ARG A 9 25.61 22.41 55.05
CA ARG A 9 24.77 21.22 54.96
C ARG A 9 23.74 21.44 53.84
N SER A 10 24.00 20.84 52.65
CA SER A 10 23.02 20.76 51.61
C SER A 10 21.94 19.72 51.97
N SER A 11 20.72 20.20 52.16
CA SER A 11 19.55 19.34 52.36
C SER A 11 19.21 18.67 51.01
N ALA A 12 19.47 17.38 50.90
CA ALA A 12 19.02 16.58 49.76
C ALA A 12 17.52 16.30 49.92
N THR A 13 16.71 16.93 49.12
CA THR A 13 15.28 16.63 49.00
C THR A 13 15.11 15.33 48.20
N LEU A 14 14.73 14.28 48.91
CA LEU A 14 14.41 12.97 48.29
C LEU A 14 13.06 13.07 47.56
N VAL A 15 13.07 13.16 46.22
CA VAL A 15 11.86 13.08 45.41
C VAL A 15 11.49 11.60 45.28
N LEU A 16 10.49 11.19 46.06
CA LEU A 16 9.93 9.85 45.98
C LEU A 16 9.07 9.76 44.70
N ALA A 17 9.63 9.19 43.64
CA ALA A 17 8.86 8.90 42.42
C ALA A 17 7.95 7.70 42.68
N THR A 18 6.67 7.96 42.90
CA THR A 18 5.65 6.92 42.97
C THR A 18 5.39 6.37 41.56
N LEU A 19 5.94 5.19 41.26
CA LEU A 19 5.55 4.42 40.11
C LEU A 19 4.09 3.95 40.31
N LEU A 20 3.13 4.61 39.66
CA LEU A 20 1.78 4.07 39.53
C LEU A 20 1.83 2.90 38.56
N ALA A 21 1.80 1.68 39.05
CA ALA A 21 1.61 0.48 38.24
C ALA A 21 0.20 0.51 37.68
N ALA A 22 0.10 0.62 36.34
CA ALA A 22 -1.19 0.54 35.64
C ALA A 22 -1.81 -0.85 35.84
N THR A 23 -3.09 -0.89 36.23
CA THR A 23 -3.81 -2.15 36.39
C THR A 23 -3.98 -2.85 35.03
N PRO A 24 -4.05 -4.20 34.97
CA PRO A 24 -4.28 -4.93 33.73
C PRO A 24 -5.52 -4.46 32.95
N SER A 25 -6.57 -4.06 33.67
CA SER A 25 -7.79 -3.53 33.06
C SER A 25 -7.58 -2.19 32.36
N ALA A 26 -6.74 -1.30 32.90
CA ALA A 26 -6.40 -0.02 32.29
C ALA A 26 -5.58 -0.22 31.01
N LEU A 27 -4.65 -1.16 30.99
CA LEU A 27 -3.87 -1.53 29.80
C LEU A 27 -4.74 -2.10 28.68
N ILE A 28 -5.72 -2.94 29.02
CA ILE A 28 -6.67 -3.51 28.02
C ILE A 28 -7.58 -2.40 27.46
N ALA A 29 -8.07 -1.49 28.30
CA ALA A 29 -8.88 -0.37 27.85
C ALA A 29 -8.10 0.56 26.92
N GLN A 30 -6.85 0.86 27.24
CA GLN A 30 -5.97 1.69 26.44
C GLN A 30 -5.64 1.05 25.09
N ALA A 31 -5.35 -0.26 25.07
CA ALA A 31 -5.13 -1.00 23.83
C ALA A 31 -6.37 -1.02 22.92
N LYS A 32 -7.58 -1.21 23.49
CA LYS A 32 -8.85 -1.14 22.72
C LYS A 32 -9.10 0.27 22.16
N GLN A 33 -8.76 1.32 22.91
CA GLN A 33 -8.95 2.70 22.47
C GLN A 33 -7.94 3.09 21.37
N GLN A 34 -6.70 2.64 21.47
CA GLN A 34 -5.69 2.80 20.42
C GLN A 34 -6.06 2.03 19.17
N GLY A 35 -6.53 0.79 19.27
CA GLY A 35 -7.00 0.00 18.14
C GLY A 35 -8.20 0.65 17.42
N LYS A 36 -9.16 1.22 18.17
CA LYS A 36 -10.29 1.95 17.60
C LYS A 36 -9.86 3.24 16.91
N ALA A 37 -8.93 4.00 17.49
CA ALA A 37 -8.40 5.22 16.90
C ALA A 37 -7.62 4.92 15.61
N ALA A 38 -6.78 3.87 15.59
CA ALA A 38 -6.05 3.44 14.40
C ALA A 38 -6.99 3.00 13.28
N ALA A 39 -8.02 2.21 13.59
CA ALA A 39 -9.04 1.79 12.61
C ALA A 39 -9.82 2.98 12.04
N THR A 40 -10.18 3.96 12.86
CA THR A 40 -10.89 5.18 12.43
C THR A 40 -10.00 6.03 11.51
N ASN A 41 -8.71 6.17 11.86
CA ASN A 41 -7.76 6.91 11.04
C ASN A 41 -7.52 6.24 9.68
N ASN A 42 -7.45 4.91 9.64
CA ASN A 42 -7.31 4.18 8.38
C ASN A 42 -8.55 4.34 7.50
N THR A 43 -9.75 4.25 8.06
CA THR A 43 -11.00 4.49 7.32
C THR A 43 -11.07 5.92 6.76
N ALA A 44 -10.69 6.93 7.53
CA ALA A 44 -10.66 8.32 7.07
C ALA A 44 -9.63 8.51 5.94
N ALA A 45 -8.45 7.91 6.05
CA ALA A 45 -7.43 7.94 5.00
C ALA A 45 -7.91 7.28 3.71
N LEU A 46 -8.54 6.10 3.78
CA LEU A 46 -9.12 5.41 2.63
C LEU A 46 -10.24 6.22 1.96
N ASN A 47 -11.09 6.86 2.75
CA ASN A 47 -12.13 7.73 2.22
C ASN A 47 -11.55 8.96 1.51
N ALA A 48 -10.46 9.53 2.01
CA ALA A 48 -9.76 10.63 1.35
C ALA A 48 -9.15 10.20 0.01
N VAL A 49 -8.53 9.01 -0.04
CA VAL A 49 -8.05 8.41 -1.30
C VAL A 49 -9.21 8.23 -2.29
N LYS A 50 -10.29 7.60 -1.86
CA LYS A 50 -11.46 7.34 -2.69
C LYS A 50 -12.05 8.64 -3.25
N ALA A 51 -12.19 9.68 -2.43
CA ALA A 51 -12.68 10.98 -2.85
C ALA A 51 -11.74 11.66 -3.87
N ALA A 52 -10.43 11.61 -3.66
CA ALA A 52 -9.45 12.20 -4.57
C ALA A 52 -9.43 11.52 -5.95
N LEU A 53 -9.69 10.21 -5.99
CA LEU A 53 -9.64 9.41 -7.21
C LEU A 53 -11.01 9.24 -7.89
N GLU A 54 -12.11 9.72 -7.29
CA GLU A 54 -13.48 9.55 -7.80
C GLU A 54 -13.65 10.02 -9.25
N LYS A 55 -12.96 11.11 -9.64
CA LYS A 55 -12.95 11.64 -11.01
C LYS A 55 -12.44 10.65 -12.05
N TYR A 56 -11.61 9.69 -11.64
CA TYR A 56 -11.02 8.68 -12.54
C TYR A 56 -11.96 7.49 -12.80
N LYS A 57 -13.19 7.50 -12.30
CA LYS A 57 -14.26 6.66 -12.84
C LYS A 57 -14.53 6.96 -14.30
N ASP A 58 -14.20 8.18 -14.75
CA ASP A 58 -14.03 8.51 -16.16
C ASP A 58 -12.58 8.27 -16.57
N PRO A 59 -12.26 7.23 -17.37
CA PRO A 59 -10.90 6.97 -17.81
C PRO A 59 -10.32 8.08 -18.70
N VAL A 60 -11.16 8.90 -19.33
CA VAL A 60 -10.68 10.09 -20.07
C VAL A 60 -10.09 11.12 -19.13
N ALA A 61 -10.65 11.28 -17.93
CA ALA A 61 -10.07 12.14 -16.90
C ALA A 61 -8.69 11.61 -16.44
N ALA A 62 -8.54 10.29 -16.30
CA ALA A 62 -7.24 9.70 -15.98
C ALA A 62 -6.20 10.01 -17.07
N VAL A 63 -6.54 9.85 -18.34
CA VAL A 63 -5.63 10.15 -19.46
C VAL A 63 -5.25 11.63 -19.50
N ARG A 64 -6.19 12.54 -19.26
CA ARG A 64 -5.92 13.99 -19.19
C ARG A 64 -4.94 14.35 -18.07
N ASP A 65 -4.97 13.61 -16.96
CA ASP A 65 -4.09 13.81 -15.82
C ASP A 65 -2.76 13.03 -15.94
N GLY A 66 -2.49 12.41 -17.11
CA GLY A 66 -1.22 11.79 -17.44
C GLY A 66 -1.13 10.28 -17.14
N TYR A 67 -2.25 9.62 -16.82
CA TYR A 67 -2.29 8.18 -16.69
C TYR A 67 -2.48 7.52 -18.07
N LEU A 68 -1.57 6.64 -18.46
CA LEU A 68 -1.59 5.95 -19.74
C LEU A 68 -1.88 4.47 -19.54
N SER A 69 -2.79 3.93 -20.37
CA SER A 69 -3.17 2.52 -20.33
C SER A 69 -2.07 1.60 -20.82
N THR A 70 -1.88 0.46 -20.13
CA THR A 70 -1.05 -0.65 -20.60
C THR A 70 -1.73 -1.50 -21.66
N LEU A 71 -2.98 -1.21 -22.03
CA LEU A 71 -3.81 -1.88 -23.05
C LEU A 71 -4.18 -3.33 -22.75
N GLY A 72 -3.54 -4.00 -21.82
CA GLY A 72 -3.80 -5.38 -21.44
C GLY A 72 -4.45 -5.53 -20.08
N CYS A 73 -5.25 -6.57 -19.89
CA CYS A 73 -5.83 -6.95 -18.61
C CYS A 73 -4.98 -8.06 -17.99
N VAL A 74 -4.41 -7.79 -16.83
CA VAL A 74 -3.51 -8.71 -16.11
C VAL A 74 -4.33 -9.73 -15.32
N ASP A 75 -4.08 -11.01 -15.53
CA ASP A 75 -4.81 -12.13 -14.91
C ASP A 75 -3.85 -13.20 -14.37
N PHE A 76 -4.11 -13.65 -13.16
CA PHE A 76 -3.38 -14.70 -12.45
C PHE A 76 -4.29 -15.89 -12.13
N PRO A 77 -4.69 -16.70 -13.12
CA PRO A 77 -5.65 -17.78 -12.90
C PRO A 77 -5.15 -18.88 -11.98
N GLY A 78 -3.85 -19.11 -11.93
CA GLY A 78 -3.22 -20.14 -11.09
C GLY A 78 -2.79 -19.65 -9.71
N GLY A 79 -2.70 -18.33 -9.52
CA GLY A 79 -2.02 -17.79 -8.37
C GLY A 79 -0.55 -18.24 -8.27
N GLY A 80 0.04 -18.10 -7.11
CA GLY A 80 1.40 -18.54 -6.84
C GLY A 80 1.87 -18.11 -5.46
N SER A 81 3.01 -18.63 -5.03
CA SER A 81 3.69 -18.16 -3.83
C SER A 81 4.92 -17.38 -4.24
N MET A 82 5.07 -16.17 -3.70
CA MET A 82 6.31 -15.43 -3.85
C MET A 82 7.39 -16.09 -2.99
N ASP A 83 8.64 -16.03 -3.46
CA ASP A 83 9.78 -16.68 -2.83
C ASP A 83 9.81 -16.51 -1.30
N HIS A 84 10.10 -17.62 -0.63
CA HIS A 84 10.17 -17.74 0.83
C HIS A 84 8.83 -17.69 1.59
N GLY A 85 7.68 -17.84 0.90
CA GLY A 85 6.37 -17.91 1.55
C GLY A 85 5.93 -16.60 2.23
N ALA A 86 6.62 -15.50 1.95
CA ALA A 86 6.33 -14.21 2.58
C ALA A 86 5.01 -13.60 2.07
N MET A 87 4.53 -14.02 0.90
CA MET A 87 3.28 -13.55 0.34
C MET A 87 2.67 -14.56 -0.64
N ASP A 88 1.41 -14.91 -0.41
CA ASP A 88 0.63 -15.69 -1.35
C ASP A 88 0.02 -14.77 -2.42
N TYR A 89 0.36 -15.03 -3.69
CA TYR A 89 -0.31 -14.46 -4.84
C TYR A 89 -1.57 -15.28 -5.12
N LYS A 90 -2.69 -14.86 -4.58
CA LYS A 90 -3.95 -15.59 -4.73
C LYS A 90 -4.47 -15.53 -6.16
N PRO A 91 -5.19 -16.55 -6.66
CA PRO A 91 -5.83 -16.49 -7.97
C PRO A 91 -6.75 -15.27 -8.08
N GLY A 92 -6.69 -14.58 -9.21
CA GLY A 92 -7.49 -13.39 -9.49
C GLY A 92 -6.82 -12.49 -10.52
N ALA A 93 -7.45 -11.39 -10.86
CA ALA A 93 -6.92 -10.44 -11.81
C ALA A 93 -6.52 -9.12 -11.14
N MET A 94 -5.60 -8.40 -11.77
CA MET A 94 -5.29 -7.00 -11.43
C MET A 94 -6.07 -6.02 -12.30
N GLY A 95 -6.51 -6.46 -13.49
CA GLY A 95 -7.17 -5.61 -14.45
C GLY A 95 -6.22 -4.87 -15.38
N VAL A 96 -6.70 -3.79 -15.99
CA VAL A 96 -5.92 -2.92 -16.87
C VAL A 96 -5.29 -1.81 -16.03
N HIS A 97 -3.97 -1.68 -16.13
CA HIS A 97 -3.22 -0.64 -15.43
C HIS A 97 -3.18 0.65 -16.25
N PHE A 98 -3.47 1.76 -15.59
CA PHE A 98 -3.25 3.10 -16.10
C PHE A 98 -2.14 3.73 -15.27
N ILE A 99 -0.97 3.92 -15.86
CA ILE A 99 0.26 4.33 -15.17
C ILE A 99 0.57 5.80 -15.44
N ASN A 100 0.82 6.58 -14.38
CA ASN A 100 1.33 7.95 -14.49
C ASN A 100 2.84 7.95 -14.19
N MET A 101 3.65 7.90 -15.24
CA MET A 101 5.12 7.87 -15.13
C MET A 101 5.71 9.13 -14.50
N ALA A 102 5.00 10.27 -14.55
CA ALA A 102 5.46 11.51 -13.90
C ALA A 102 5.40 11.44 -12.37
N LEU A 103 4.64 10.50 -11.80
CA LEU A 103 4.54 10.27 -10.36
C LEU A 103 5.57 9.21 -9.87
N VAL A 104 6.14 8.42 -10.78
CA VAL A 104 7.14 7.41 -10.42
C VAL A 104 8.42 8.10 -9.93
N GLY A 105 8.94 7.64 -8.79
CA GLY A 105 10.13 8.23 -8.18
C GLY A 105 9.87 9.48 -7.33
N GLN A 106 8.65 9.99 -7.29
CA GLN A 106 8.28 11.08 -6.39
C GLN A 106 7.98 10.56 -4.98
N LYS A 107 7.95 11.47 -4.01
CA LYS A 107 7.49 11.14 -2.65
C LYS A 107 6.06 10.58 -2.72
N LEU A 108 5.84 9.46 -2.03
CA LEU A 108 4.52 8.86 -1.96
C LEU A 108 3.48 9.82 -1.39
N ASP A 109 2.37 9.93 -2.12
CA ASP A 109 1.17 10.68 -1.74
C ASP A 109 -0.02 9.73 -1.83
N SER A 110 -0.76 9.57 -0.73
CA SER A 110 -1.89 8.66 -0.69
C SER A 110 -3.01 9.03 -1.65
N THR A 111 -3.09 10.29 -2.08
CA THR A 111 -4.11 10.77 -3.02
C THR A 111 -3.64 10.81 -4.48
N LYS A 112 -2.37 10.41 -4.72
CA LYS A 112 -1.76 10.41 -6.07
C LYS A 112 -1.00 9.09 -6.30
N PRO A 113 -1.71 7.95 -6.39
CA PRO A 113 -1.09 6.67 -6.72
C PRO A 113 -0.46 6.74 -8.11
N GLN A 114 0.60 5.98 -8.33
CA GLN A 114 1.24 5.88 -9.64
C GLN A 114 0.39 5.12 -10.64
N VAL A 115 -0.50 4.25 -10.17
CA VAL A 115 -1.31 3.36 -11.01
C VAL A 115 -2.79 3.40 -10.60
N LEU A 116 -3.67 3.41 -11.58
CA LEU A 116 -5.10 3.18 -11.43
C LEU A 116 -5.46 1.82 -12.05
N LEU A 117 -6.34 1.07 -11.40
CA LEU A 117 -6.72 -0.28 -11.82
C LEU A 117 -8.15 -0.27 -12.36
N TYR A 118 -8.32 -0.76 -13.58
CA TYR A 118 -9.62 -0.83 -14.23
C TYR A 118 -9.99 -2.26 -14.61
N GLU A 119 -11.25 -2.60 -14.44
CA GLU A 119 -11.84 -3.83 -14.98
C GLU A 119 -12.52 -3.53 -16.30
N PRO A 120 -12.22 -4.27 -17.38
CA PRO A 120 -13.01 -4.22 -18.62
C PRO A 120 -14.37 -4.89 -18.41
N VAL A 121 -15.45 -4.12 -18.57
CA VAL A 121 -16.84 -4.62 -18.46
C VAL A 121 -17.58 -4.24 -19.72
N GLY A 122 -17.77 -5.18 -20.63
CA GLY A 122 -18.29 -4.90 -21.98
C GLY A 122 -17.36 -3.97 -22.74
N ASP A 123 -17.88 -2.83 -23.16
CA ASP A 123 -17.15 -1.76 -23.86
C ASP A 123 -16.59 -0.66 -22.94
N LYS A 124 -16.67 -0.85 -21.62
CA LYS A 124 -16.29 0.15 -20.63
C LYS A 124 -15.14 -0.32 -19.76
N LEU A 125 -14.39 0.66 -19.23
CA LEU A 125 -13.43 0.49 -18.16
C LEU A 125 -14.04 0.99 -16.86
N VAL A 126 -14.11 0.12 -15.87
CA VAL A 126 -14.66 0.42 -14.54
C VAL A 126 -13.51 0.51 -13.55
N LEU A 127 -13.34 1.65 -12.90
CA LEU A 127 -12.32 1.84 -11.87
C LEU A 127 -12.59 0.89 -10.69
N THR A 128 -11.60 0.09 -10.32
CA THR A 128 -11.71 -0.91 -9.26
C THR A 128 -10.80 -0.63 -8.09
N GLY A 129 -9.62 -0.05 -8.35
CA GLY A 129 -8.61 0.18 -7.33
C GLY A 129 -7.51 1.13 -7.78
N ALA A 130 -6.47 1.18 -6.98
CA ALA A 130 -5.26 1.94 -7.22
C ALA A 130 -4.04 1.20 -6.68
N GLU A 131 -2.84 1.62 -7.14
CA GLU A 131 -1.59 1.00 -6.74
C GLU A 131 -0.52 2.09 -6.54
N TRP A 132 0.25 1.96 -5.46
CA TRP A 132 1.48 2.70 -5.26
C TRP A 132 2.65 1.84 -5.66
N PHE A 133 3.51 2.40 -6.47
CA PHE A 133 4.64 1.74 -7.09
C PHE A 133 5.93 2.53 -6.83
N VAL A 134 6.96 1.87 -6.32
CA VAL A 134 8.25 2.50 -6.00
C VAL A 134 9.41 1.63 -6.51
N PRO A 135 10.17 2.09 -7.52
CA PRO A 135 11.36 1.40 -7.97
C PRO A 135 12.41 1.25 -6.87
N THR A 136 13.17 0.17 -6.88
CA THR A 136 14.25 -0.07 -5.89
C THR A 136 15.41 0.93 -6.01
N GLU A 137 15.54 1.59 -7.15
CA GLU A 137 16.49 2.70 -7.33
C GLU A 137 16.10 3.92 -6.48
N VAL A 138 14.79 4.08 -6.22
CA VAL A 138 14.25 5.19 -5.41
C VAL A 138 14.28 4.85 -3.92
N SER A 139 13.99 3.60 -3.54
CA SER A 139 14.04 3.15 -2.15
C SER A 139 14.60 1.74 -2.02
N LYS A 140 15.66 1.60 -1.21
CA LYS A 140 16.27 0.30 -0.89
C LYS A 140 15.54 -0.46 0.21
N THR A 141 14.56 0.17 0.86
CA THR A 141 13.73 -0.44 1.90
C THR A 141 12.26 -0.26 1.55
N ALA A 142 11.43 -1.22 1.95
CA ALA A 142 10.00 -1.16 1.68
C ALA A 142 9.37 0.12 2.25
N PRO A 143 8.84 1.03 1.40
CA PRO A 143 8.13 2.21 1.87
C PRO A 143 6.83 1.84 2.57
N THR A 144 6.22 2.82 3.24
CA THR A 144 4.92 2.64 3.90
C THR A 144 3.95 3.72 3.42
N ILE A 145 2.71 3.32 3.11
CA ILE A 145 1.61 4.22 2.81
C ILE A 145 0.30 3.66 3.39
N LEU A 146 -0.62 4.51 3.82
CA LEU A 146 -1.89 4.12 4.44
C LEU A 146 -1.73 3.17 5.64
N GLY A 147 -0.58 3.21 6.32
CA GLY A 147 -0.28 2.30 7.42
C GLY A 147 0.16 0.89 6.99
N HIS A 148 0.32 0.65 5.70
CA HIS A 148 0.77 -0.61 5.12
C HIS A 148 2.15 -0.46 4.49
N GLN A 149 3.02 -1.43 4.73
CA GLN A 149 4.29 -1.52 4.04
C GLN A 149 4.05 -2.06 2.63
N LEU A 150 4.72 -1.47 1.62
CA LEU A 150 4.69 -1.98 0.27
C LEU A 150 5.33 -3.37 0.21
N VAL A 151 4.86 -4.19 -0.69
CA VAL A 151 5.31 -5.57 -0.91
C VAL A 151 6.45 -5.58 -1.93
N GLY A 152 7.36 -6.51 -1.79
CA GLY A 152 8.52 -6.62 -2.66
C GLY A 152 9.84 -6.75 -1.86
N PRO A 153 11.00 -6.39 -2.47
CA PRO A 153 11.07 -6.00 -3.87
C PRO A 153 10.88 -7.20 -4.80
N MET A 154 10.25 -6.96 -5.93
CA MET A 154 9.98 -7.97 -6.94
C MET A 154 10.45 -7.51 -8.32
N GLU A 155 10.62 -8.47 -9.25
CA GLU A 155 10.89 -8.17 -10.65
C GLU A 155 9.66 -7.54 -11.32
N GLY A 156 9.87 -6.89 -12.47
CA GLY A 156 8.77 -6.35 -13.27
C GLY A 156 7.90 -7.46 -13.85
N HIS A 157 6.67 -7.11 -14.17
CA HIS A 157 5.63 -8.01 -14.67
C HIS A 157 5.57 -7.92 -16.20
N GLU A 158 6.31 -8.76 -16.91
CA GLU A 158 6.21 -8.78 -18.37
C GLU A 158 4.85 -9.32 -18.84
N PRO A 159 4.34 -8.82 -19.95
CA PRO A 159 4.90 -7.81 -20.85
C PRO A 159 4.56 -6.36 -20.47
N VAL A 160 3.84 -6.15 -19.38
CA VAL A 160 3.38 -4.82 -18.93
C VAL A 160 4.55 -3.98 -18.43
N MET A 161 5.50 -4.62 -17.76
CA MET A 161 6.64 -4.01 -17.11
C MET A 161 7.90 -4.87 -17.33
N PRO A 162 9.03 -4.30 -17.77
CA PRO A 162 10.26 -5.07 -17.97
C PRO A 162 10.70 -5.80 -16.68
N ALA A 163 11.10 -7.07 -16.80
CA ALA A 163 11.54 -7.89 -15.65
C ALA A 163 12.64 -7.22 -14.82
N GLY A 164 13.56 -6.47 -15.46
CA GLY A 164 14.63 -5.76 -14.78
C GLY A 164 14.18 -4.53 -13.97
N LEU A 165 12.93 -4.11 -14.05
CA LEU A 165 12.37 -3.01 -13.24
C LEU A 165 11.95 -3.54 -11.87
N HIS A 166 12.91 -3.64 -10.96
CA HIS A 166 12.65 -4.10 -9.60
C HIS A 166 11.92 -3.03 -8.80
N HIS A 167 10.89 -3.43 -8.03
CA HIS A 167 10.01 -2.48 -7.36
C HIS A 167 9.36 -3.03 -6.09
N TRP A 168 8.77 -2.09 -5.37
CA TRP A 168 7.83 -2.29 -4.27
C TRP A 168 6.46 -1.83 -4.75
N ASP A 169 5.39 -2.54 -4.43
CA ASP A 169 4.03 -2.11 -4.73
C ASP A 169 3.05 -2.29 -3.57
N LEU A 170 1.91 -1.62 -3.65
CA LEU A 170 0.77 -1.84 -2.78
C LEU A 170 -0.51 -1.54 -3.54
N HIS A 171 -1.32 -2.56 -3.72
CA HIS A 171 -2.66 -2.44 -4.28
C HIS A 171 -3.70 -2.06 -3.22
N VAL A 172 -4.75 -1.31 -3.62
CA VAL A 172 -5.93 -1.09 -2.80
C VAL A 172 -7.19 -1.15 -3.64
N TRP A 173 -8.15 -1.98 -3.25
CA TRP A 173 -9.41 -2.19 -3.94
C TRP A 173 -10.51 -1.35 -3.28
N LEU A 174 -10.86 -0.22 -3.89
CA LEU A 174 -11.75 0.79 -3.30
C LEU A 174 -13.17 0.77 -3.86
N TRP A 175 -13.37 0.30 -5.10
CA TRP A 175 -14.66 0.32 -5.79
C TRP A 175 -15.18 -1.08 -6.16
N LYS A 176 -14.37 -2.10 -5.93
CA LYS A 176 -14.76 -3.49 -6.11
C LYS A 176 -14.29 -4.31 -4.91
N ASP A 177 -15.23 -4.94 -4.23
CA ASP A 177 -14.90 -5.83 -3.11
C ASP A 177 -13.91 -6.91 -3.59
N ASN A 178 -12.94 -7.19 -2.74
CA ASN A 178 -11.93 -8.19 -3.02
C ASN A 178 -12.00 -9.34 -2.00
N PRO A 179 -12.48 -10.53 -2.40
CA PRO A 179 -12.46 -11.70 -1.54
C PRO A 179 -11.06 -12.11 -1.06
N ASN A 180 -10.01 -11.74 -1.81
CA ASN A 180 -8.62 -11.97 -1.43
C ASN A 180 -8.13 -11.00 -0.34
N GLY A 181 -8.86 -9.91 -0.08
CA GLY A 181 -8.53 -8.84 0.85
C GLY A 181 -8.32 -7.49 0.16
N MET A 182 -8.65 -6.40 0.87
CA MET A 182 -8.60 -5.03 0.31
C MET A 182 -7.22 -4.63 -0.22
N PHE A 183 -6.15 -5.14 0.36
CA PHE A 183 -4.76 -4.83 -0.01
C PHE A 183 -4.04 -6.00 -0.69
N SER A 184 -4.78 -7.01 -1.15
CA SER A 184 -4.18 -8.10 -1.94
C SER A 184 -3.81 -7.61 -3.34
N SER A 185 -2.70 -8.08 -3.88
CA SER A 185 -2.23 -7.73 -5.22
C SER A 185 -3.23 -8.13 -6.31
N THR A 186 -3.97 -9.22 -6.10
CA THR A 186 -4.99 -9.70 -7.05
C THR A 186 -6.39 -9.64 -6.44
N ASN A 187 -7.40 -9.51 -7.30
CA ASN A 187 -8.81 -9.55 -6.91
C ASN A 187 -9.54 -10.66 -7.67
N SER A 188 -10.02 -11.68 -6.95
CA SER A 188 -10.72 -12.81 -7.56
C SER A 188 -12.10 -12.45 -8.14
N ALA A 189 -12.65 -11.27 -7.79
CA ALA A 189 -13.88 -10.75 -8.37
C ALA A 189 -13.66 -9.95 -9.66
N VAL A 190 -12.43 -9.49 -9.95
CA VAL A 190 -12.07 -8.82 -11.22
C VAL A 190 -11.92 -9.86 -12.31
N LYS A 191 -12.41 -9.55 -13.52
CA LYS A 191 -12.37 -10.45 -14.67
C LYS A 191 -11.67 -9.78 -15.86
N CYS A 192 -10.75 -10.52 -16.47
CA CYS A 192 -10.19 -10.18 -17.76
C CYS A 192 -11.01 -10.86 -18.87
N PRO A 193 -11.57 -10.11 -19.83
CA PRO A 193 -12.28 -10.71 -20.94
C PRO A 193 -11.30 -11.43 -21.87
N LYS A 194 -11.73 -12.54 -22.45
CA LYS A 194 -10.93 -13.27 -23.45
C LYS A 194 -10.93 -12.60 -24.82
N THR A 195 -11.86 -11.68 -25.02
CA THR A 195 -12.04 -10.93 -26.28
C THR A 195 -12.48 -9.51 -25.94
N GLY A 196 -12.28 -8.56 -26.83
CA GLY A 196 -12.71 -7.18 -26.69
C GLY A 196 -11.55 -6.25 -26.33
N TYR A 197 -11.70 -5.42 -25.29
CA TYR A 197 -10.71 -4.40 -24.93
C TYR A 197 -9.38 -5.03 -24.55
N GLY A 198 -8.40 -4.85 -25.43
CA GLY A 198 -7.08 -5.41 -25.25
C GLY A 198 -7.08 -6.94 -25.29
N TYR A 199 -6.09 -7.52 -24.70
CA TYR A 199 -5.96 -8.96 -24.51
C TYR A 199 -5.57 -9.24 -23.06
N SER A 200 -5.92 -10.42 -22.57
CA SER A 200 -5.53 -10.86 -21.24
C SER A 200 -4.06 -11.26 -21.24
N PHE A 201 -3.31 -10.69 -20.32
CA PHE A 201 -2.00 -11.23 -19.93
C PHE A 201 -2.24 -12.27 -18.85
N VAL A 202 -1.77 -13.48 -19.09
CA VAL A 202 -1.73 -14.52 -18.06
C VAL A 202 -0.32 -14.53 -17.50
N GLU A 203 -0.20 -14.17 -16.25
CA GLU A 203 1.09 -14.05 -15.58
C GLU A 203 1.31 -15.16 -14.55
N SER A 204 2.55 -15.42 -14.21
CA SER A 204 2.95 -16.12 -13.00
C SER A 204 3.28 -15.12 -11.90
N ALA A 205 3.23 -15.55 -10.64
CA ALA A 205 3.67 -14.70 -9.53
C ALA A 205 5.09 -14.18 -9.76
N PRO A 206 5.36 -12.89 -9.55
CA PRO A 206 6.68 -12.31 -9.77
C PRO A 206 7.69 -12.90 -8.78
N LYS A 207 8.96 -12.90 -9.16
CA LYS A 207 10.03 -13.33 -8.27
C LYS A 207 10.44 -12.19 -7.35
N MET A 208 10.66 -12.52 -6.09
CA MET A 208 11.30 -11.61 -5.15
C MET A 208 12.76 -11.42 -5.52
N VAL A 209 13.23 -10.20 -5.43
CA VAL A 209 14.63 -9.85 -5.73
C VAL A 209 15.28 -9.21 -4.50
N LYS A 210 16.61 -9.12 -4.50
CA LYS A 210 17.31 -8.34 -3.48
C LYS A 210 17.21 -6.86 -3.80
N PRO A 211 16.98 -6.01 -2.80
CA PRO A 211 16.89 -4.56 -2.98
C PRO A 211 18.21 -3.93 -3.40
#